data_333386ca3d4fecda86d20baada0ad256
#
_entry.id   333386ca3d4fecda86d20baada0ad256
#
_cell.length_a   1.000
_cell.length_b   1.000
_cell.length_c   1.000
_cell.angle_alpha   90.00
_cell.angle_beta   90.00
_cell.angle_gamma   90.00
#
_symmetry.space_group_name_H-M   'P 1'
#
loop_
_entity.id
_entity.type
_entity.pdbx_description
1 polymer ?
#
loop_
_entity_poly.entity_id
_entity_poly.type
_entity_poly.pdbx_seq_one_letter_code
_entity_poly.pdbx_strand_id
1 'polypeptide(L)'
;MKITKWERFVLYPLGAALLILFAFYDLPIMKSVFNENNIFGRMGELGGEIPLQFLGVTCGFWLFRFRDQSTKARSILWGILFIVIALFFAGYGGGQVYSYLNNKDNNYTFHPHLWFAVPIALVYLIGGGLIAFLTKISNPKEAVIFAWFMIIMYFSTLLLMNLLKFFWARPRWRHLYAEFGAGASDYFKPWYILSCNGHFSDYIASFPSGHTMNALC
;
A
#
# COMPACT_ATOMS: atom_id res chain seq x y z
N MET A 1 7.67 5.73 22.70
CA MET A 1 7.57 7.19 22.84
C MET A 1 6.22 7.52 23.51
N LYS A 2 6.20 8.10 24.72
CA LYS A 2 4.93 8.46 25.38
C LYS A 2 4.54 9.85 24.87
N ILE A 3 3.44 9.95 24.14
CA ILE A 3 2.86 11.21 23.71
C ILE A 3 2.53 12.02 24.97
N THR A 4 3.06 13.22 25.10
CA THR A 4 2.82 14.10 26.24
C THR A 4 1.38 14.62 26.23
N LYS A 5 0.89 15.08 27.40
CA LYS A 5 -0.47 15.64 27.51
C LYS A 5 -0.65 16.86 26.57
N TRP A 6 0.39 17.65 26.39
CA TRP A 6 0.41 18.82 25.50
C TRP A 6 0.30 18.43 24.01
N GLU A 7 1.04 17.42 23.59
CA GLU A 7 0.96 16.94 22.21
C GLU A 7 -0.45 16.43 21.87
N ARG A 8 -1.13 15.76 22.81
CA ARG A 8 -2.52 15.35 22.61
C ARG A 8 -3.46 16.55 22.48
N PHE A 9 -3.26 17.58 23.32
CA PHE A 9 -4.11 18.79 23.33
C PHE A 9 -3.98 19.60 22.04
N VAL A 10 -2.86 19.50 21.33
CA VAL A 10 -2.64 20.17 20.06
C VAL A 10 -2.99 19.27 18.87
N LEU A 11 -2.54 18.03 18.88
CA LEU A 11 -2.69 17.12 17.73
C LEU A 11 -4.15 16.70 17.48
N TYR A 12 -4.93 16.41 18.52
CA TYR A 12 -6.31 16.02 18.33
C TYR A 12 -7.21 17.14 17.81
N PRO A 13 -7.20 18.36 18.38
CA PRO A 13 -7.97 19.48 17.81
C PRO A 13 -7.50 19.86 16.40
N LEU A 14 -6.19 19.83 16.13
CA LEU A 14 -5.66 20.09 14.80
C LEU A 14 -6.13 19.02 13.80
N GLY A 15 -6.06 17.75 14.18
CA GLY A 15 -6.58 16.64 13.36
C GLY A 15 -8.09 16.78 13.09
N ALA A 16 -8.87 17.09 14.10
CA ALA A 16 -10.31 17.34 13.96
C ALA A 16 -10.60 18.54 13.05
N ALA A 17 -9.88 19.63 13.21
CA ALA A 17 -10.02 20.83 12.37
C ALA A 17 -9.68 20.53 10.90
N LEU A 18 -8.61 19.77 10.64
CA LEU A 18 -8.23 19.33 9.30
C LEU A 18 -9.30 18.42 8.68
N LEU A 19 -9.84 17.47 9.45
CA LEU A 19 -10.93 16.60 8.96
C LEU A 19 -12.18 17.41 8.60
N ILE A 20 -12.56 18.41 9.41
CA ILE A 20 -13.68 19.28 9.12
C ILE A 20 -13.39 20.11 7.85
N LEU A 21 -12.20 20.71 7.76
CA LEU A 21 -11.80 21.47 6.59
C LEU A 21 -11.85 20.63 5.32
N PHE A 22 -11.30 19.42 5.36
CA PHE A 22 -11.36 18.49 4.21
C PHE A 22 -12.78 18.02 3.90
N ALA A 23 -13.70 17.98 4.87
CA ALA A 23 -15.10 17.66 4.60
C ALA A 23 -15.77 18.70 3.68
N PHE A 24 -15.47 19.98 3.88
CA PHE A 24 -16.03 21.06 3.07
C PHE A 24 -15.27 21.33 1.76
N TYR A 25 -13.96 21.15 1.78
CA TYR A 25 -13.09 21.50 0.65
C TYR A 25 -12.59 20.31 -0.17
N ASP A 26 -13.06 19.08 0.11
CA ASP A 26 -12.64 17.86 -0.58
C ASP A 26 -12.75 18.00 -2.10
N LEU A 27 -13.93 18.37 -2.61
CA LEU A 27 -14.13 18.52 -4.04
C LEU A 27 -13.37 19.71 -4.67
N PRO A 28 -13.36 20.92 -4.09
CA PRO A 28 -12.52 22.02 -4.57
C PRO A 28 -11.03 21.67 -4.63
N ILE A 29 -10.51 21.02 -3.58
CA ILE A 29 -9.10 20.58 -3.53
C ILE A 29 -8.84 19.56 -4.64
N MET A 30 -9.69 18.55 -4.78
CA MET A 30 -9.54 17.53 -5.82
C MET A 30 -9.51 18.17 -7.22
N LYS A 31 -10.40 19.10 -7.52
CA LYS A 31 -10.42 19.83 -8.80
C LYS A 31 -9.17 20.66 -9.05
N SER A 32 -8.64 21.32 -8.01
CA SER A 32 -7.48 22.19 -8.15
C SER A 32 -6.15 21.43 -8.28
N VAL A 33 -6.05 20.26 -7.65
CA VAL A 33 -4.84 19.44 -7.62
C VAL A 33 -4.82 18.41 -8.74
N PHE A 34 -5.99 18.03 -9.26
CA PHE A 34 -6.10 17.01 -10.30
C PHE A 34 -5.48 17.50 -11.60
N ASN A 35 -4.47 16.77 -12.04
CA ASN A 35 -3.82 16.95 -13.33
C ASN A 35 -3.46 15.57 -13.88
N GLU A 36 -4.13 15.17 -14.96
CA GLU A 36 -3.92 13.87 -15.63
C GLU A 36 -2.47 13.64 -16.06
N ASN A 37 -1.75 14.71 -16.34
CA ASN A 37 -0.37 14.66 -16.84
C ASN A 37 0.68 14.92 -15.74
N ASN A 38 0.28 14.91 -14.45
CA ASN A 38 1.21 15.16 -13.37
C ASN A 38 2.20 13.99 -13.19
N ILE A 39 3.44 14.21 -13.63
CA ILE A 39 4.49 13.20 -13.54
C ILE A 39 4.83 12.82 -12.10
N PHE A 40 4.79 13.78 -11.16
CA PHE A 40 5.05 13.52 -9.75
C PHE A 40 3.97 12.65 -9.11
N GLY A 41 2.71 12.87 -9.46
CA GLY A 41 1.61 12.01 -9.04
C GLY A 41 1.78 10.57 -9.54
N ARG A 42 2.15 10.42 -10.81
CA ARG A 42 2.43 9.09 -11.41
C ARG A 42 3.64 8.41 -10.79
N MET A 43 4.73 9.13 -10.54
CA MET A 43 5.90 8.60 -9.86
C MET A 43 5.58 8.19 -8.41
N GLY A 44 4.76 8.98 -7.70
CA GLY A 44 4.28 8.64 -6.37
C GLY A 44 3.40 7.38 -6.36
N GLU A 45 2.55 7.23 -7.37
CA GLU A 45 1.69 6.06 -7.54
C GLU A 45 2.50 4.76 -7.80
N LEU A 46 3.48 4.84 -8.71
CA LEU A 46 4.36 3.71 -9.01
C LEU A 46 5.36 3.43 -7.90
N GLY A 47 5.92 4.49 -7.29
CA GLY A 47 7.03 4.40 -6.35
C GLY A 47 6.62 4.25 -4.88
N GLY A 48 5.39 4.65 -4.52
CA GLY A 48 4.97 4.73 -3.11
C GLY A 48 4.95 3.40 -2.37
N GLU A 49 4.72 2.30 -3.07
CA GLU A 49 4.69 0.96 -2.47
C GLU A 49 6.03 0.21 -2.55
N ILE A 50 6.98 0.70 -3.38
CA ILE A 50 8.26 0.02 -3.59
C ILE A 50 9.01 -0.26 -2.28
N PRO A 51 9.22 0.71 -1.37
CA PRO A 51 9.95 0.47 -0.12
C PRO A 51 9.30 -0.59 0.75
N LEU A 52 7.97 -0.61 0.81
CA LEU A 52 7.21 -1.56 1.62
C LEU A 52 7.36 -2.99 1.09
N GLN A 53 7.32 -3.18 -0.22
CA GLN A 53 7.50 -4.50 -0.83
C GLN A 53 8.93 -5.02 -0.63
N PHE A 54 9.96 -4.15 -0.78
CA PHE A 54 11.34 -4.51 -0.45
C PHE A 54 11.50 -4.90 1.02
N LEU A 55 10.88 -4.14 1.93
CA LEU A 55 10.92 -4.44 3.36
C LEU A 55 10.21 -5.77 3.66
N GLY A 56 9.06 -6.04 3.05
CA GLY A 56 8.33 -7.30 3.20
C GLY A 56 9.16 -8.50 2.74
N VAL A 57 9.83 -8.41 1.59
CA VAL A 57 10.75 -9.46 1.10
C VAL A 57 11.92 -9.64 2.06
N THR A 58 12.52 -8.54 2.52
CA THR A 58 13.64 -8.55 3.48
C THR A 58 13.23 -9.23 4.79
N CYS A 59 12.05 -8.90 5.33
CA CYS A 59 11.50 -9.54 6.52
C CYS A 59 11.28 -11.04 6.32
N GLY A 60 10.74 -11.47 5.18
CA GLY A 60 10.61 -12.88 4.84
C GLY A 60 11.94 -13.63 4.87
N PHE A 61 12.99 -13.03 4.28
CA PHE A 61 14.35 -13.61 4.30
C PHE A 61 15.03 -13.55 5.68
N TRP A 62 14.76 -12.54 6.51
CA TRP A 62 15.24 -12.51 7.90
C TRP A 62 14.61 -13.64 8.71
N LEU A 63 13.31 -13.85 8.60
CA LEU A 63 12.64 -14.97 9.25
C LEU A 63 13.19 -16.31 8.76
N PHE A 64 13.46 -16.43 7.45
CA PHE A 64 14.10 -17.63 6.89
C PHE A 64 15.50 -17.84 7.46
N ARG A 65 16.32 -16.80 7.55
CA ARG A 65 17.70 -16.86 8.06
C ARG A 65 17.75 -17.23 9.53
N PHE A 66 16.83 -16.71 10.34
CA PHE A 66 16.82 -16.90 11.79
C PHE A 66 15.72 -17.86 12.28
N ARG A 67 15.22 -18.73 11.39
CA ARG A 67 14.18 -19.70 11.73
C ARG A 67 14.62 -20.70 12.78
N ASP A 68 13.64 -21.26 13.50
CA ASP A 68 13.87 -22.33 14.46
C ASP A 68 14.41 -23.60 13.75
N GLN A 69 15.54 -24.07 14.21
CA GLN A 69 16.24 -25.27 13.70
C GLN A 69 16.22 -26.41 14.71
N SER A 70 15.39 -26.35 15.75
CA SER A 70 15.33 -27.35 16.81
C SER A 70 15.04 -28.78 16.30
N THR A 71 14.22 -28.89 15.26
CA THR A 71 13.97 -30.15 14.55
C THR A 71 14.01 -29.95 13.04
N LYS A 72 14.43 -30.98 12.30
CA LYS A 72 14.52 -30.95 10.83
C LYS A 72 13.17 -30.61 10.18
N ALA A 73 12.08 -31.19 10.69
CA ALA A 73 10.73 -30.94 10.19
C ALA A 73 10.29 -29.46 10.40
N ARG A 74 10.52 -28.91 11.60
CA ARG A 74 10.22 -27.48 11.89
C ARG A 74 11.04 -26.54 11.02
N SER A 75 12.33 -26.78 10.88
CA SER A 75 13.21 -25.96 10.05
C SER A 75 12.75 -25.92 8.59
N ILE A 76 12.31 -27.05 8.02
CA ILE A 76 11.77 -27.12 6.66
C ILE A 76 10.44 -26.38 6.57
N LEU A 77 9.50 -26.65 7.47
CA LEU A 77 8.16 -26.05 7.46
C LEU A 77 8.24 -24.51 7.55
N TRP A 78 8.99 -23.99 8.54
CA TRP A 78 9.21 -22.56 8.69
C TRP A 78 9.97 -21.96 7.49
N GLY A 79 10.95 -22.70 6.96
CA GLY A 79 11.69 -22.26 5.78
C GLY A 79 10.77 -22.07 4.56
N ILE A 80 9.88 -23.02 4.29
CA ILE A 80 8.91 -22.92 3.21
C ILE A 80 7.97 -21.72 3.44
N LEU A 81 7.40 -21.60 4.65
CA LEU A 81 6.50 -20.48 4.98
C LEU A 81 7.14 -19.11 4.73
N PHE A 82 8.39 -18.93 5.18
CA PHE A 82 9.05 -17.64 5.05
C PHE A 82 9.47 -17.32 3.62
N ILE A 83 9.81 -18.33 2.82
CA ILE A 83 10.01 -18.16 1.38
C ILE A 83 8.69 -17.79 0.70
N VAL A 84 7.58 -18.43 1.05
CA VAL A 84 6.25 -18.09 0.51
C VAL A 84 5.88 -16.64 0.84
N ILE A 85 6.18 -16.17 2.05
CA ILE A 85 5.97 -14.76 2.42
C ILE A 85 6.82 -13.82 1.54
N ALA A 86 8.10 -14.11 1.36
CA ALA A 86 8.97 -13.30 0.50
C ALA A 86 8.47 -13.29 -0.96
N LEU A 87 8.06 -14.44 -1.49
CA LEU A 87 7.48 -14.56 -2.83
C LEU A 87 6.16 -13.80 -2.96
N PHE A 88 5.33 -13.82 -1.92
CA PHE A 88 4.09 -13.04 -1.90
C PHE A 88 4.36 -11.53 -2.06
N PHE A 89 5.26 -10.96 -1.25
CA PHE A 89 5.59 -9.54 -1.34
C PHE A 89 6.22 -9.18 -2.70
N ALA A 90 7.11 -10.01 -3.21
CA ALA A 90 7.74 -9.78 -4.51
C ALA A 90 6.72 -9.88 -5.66
N GLY A 91 5.87 -10.90 -5.66
CA GLY A 91 4.83 -11.10 -6.66
C GLY A 91 3.77 -10.00 -6.61
N TYR A 92 3.36 -9.60 -5.40
CA TYR A 92 2.43 -8.50 -5.21
C TYR A 92 3.03 -7.19 -5.72
N GLY A 93 4.29 -6.87 -5.39
CA GLY A 93 4.98 -5.67 -5.90
C GLY A 93 5.09 -5.66 -7.42
N GLY A 94 5.48 -6.77 -8.04
CA GLY A 94 5.52 -6.91 -9.49
C GLY A 94 4.14 -6.75 -10.14
N GLY A 95 3.11 -7.36 -9.54
CA GLY A 95 1.73 -7.25 -9.97
C GLY A 95 1.16 -5.85 -9.88
N GLN A 96 1.48 -5.12 -8.82
CA GLN A 96 1.06 -3.70 -8.65
C GLN A 96 1.66 -2.82 -9.75
N VAL A 97 2.96 -2.88 -9.99
CA VAL A 97 3.60 -2.10 -11.05
C VAL A 97 3.00 -2.43 -12.41
N TYR A 98 2.77 -3.72 -12.70
CA TYR A 98 2.09 -4.16 -13.92
C TYR A 98 0.67 -3.57 -14.02
N SER A 99 -0.11 -3.65 -12.94
CA SER A 99 -1.48 -3.13 -12.89
C SER A 99 -1.52 -1.62 -13.15
N TYR A 100 -0.61 -0.85 -12.55
CA TYR A 100 -0.52 0.59 -12.79
C TYR A 100 -0.16 0.93 -14.23
N LEU A 101 0.79 0.22 -14.84
CA LEU A 101 1.19 0.46 -16.23
C LEU A 101 0.10 0.08 -17.24
N ASN A 102 -0.73 -0.90 -16.93
CA ASN A 102 -1.83 -1.34 -17.79
C ASN A 102 -3.18 -0.71 -17.46
N ASN A 103 -3.25 0.16 -16.45
CA ASN A 103 -4.49 0.85 -16.14
C ASN A 103 -4.83 1.83 -17.27
N LYS A 104 -5.97 1.62 -17.92
CA LYS A 104 -6.46 2.44 -19.05
C LYS A 104 -6.65 3.90 -18.69
N ASP A 105 -6.91 4.20 -17.40
CA ASP A 105 -7.11 5.56 -16.92
C ASP A 105 -5.80 6.35 -16.78
N ASN A 106 -4.65 5.69 -16.90
CA ASN A 106 -3.36 6.30 -16.66
C ASN A 106 -2.70 6.87 -17.91
N ASN A 107 -3.32 6.84 -19.08
CA ASN A 107 -2.78 7.38 -20.36
C ASN A 107 -1.29 7.06 -20.62
N TYR A 108 -0.81 5.91 -20.12
CA TYR A 108 0.54 5.45 -20.44
C TYR A 108 0.58 4.92 -21.86
N THR A 109 1.60 5.30 -22.60
CA THR A 109 1.85 4.78 -23.95
C THR A 109 2.41 3.36 -23.95
N PHE A 110 2.96 2.92 -22.82
CA PHE A 110 3.57 1.62 -22.65
C PHE A 110 2.63 0.68 -21.88
N HIS A 111 2.17 -0.37 -22.56
CA HIS A 111 1.31 -1.42 -21.98
C HIS A 111 2.07 -2.75 -22.00
N PRO A 112 2.85 -3.06 -20.96
CA PRO A 112 3.63 -4.29 -20.91
C PRO A 112 2.73 -5.53 -20.83
N HIS A 113 3.24 -6.65 -21.35
CA HIS A 113 2.62 -7.94 -21.16
C HIS A 113 2.69 -8.39 -19.69
N LEU A 114 1.78 -9.27 -19.25
CA LEU A 114 1.76 -9.79 -17.86
C LEU A 114 3.14 -10.33 -17.39
N TRP A 115 3.90 -10.93 -18.29
CA TRP A 115 5.25 -11.40 -18.01
C TRP A 115 6.22 -10.33 -17.53
N PHE A 116 5.91 -9.05 -17.73
CA PHE A 116 6.70 -7.94 -17.23
C PHE A 116 6.70 -7.83 -15.69
N ALA A 117 5.68 -8.37 -15.03
CA ALA A 117 5.65 -8.47 -13.56
C ALA A 117 6.75 -9.37 -13.00
N VAL A 118 7.18 -10.39 -13.76
CA VAL A 118 8.18 -11.37 -13.31
C VAL A 118 9.57 -10.75 -13.09
N PRO A 119 10.18 -10.00 -14.04
CA PRO A 119 11.47 -9.37 -13.80
C PRO A 119 11.41 -8.36 -12.65
N ILE A 120 10.30 -7.66 -12.45
CA ILE A 120 10.13 -6.74 -11.32
C ILE A 120 10.09 -7.53 -10.00
N ALA A 121 9.33 -8.61 -9.93
CA ALA A 121 9.31 -9.49 -8.76
C ALA A 121 10.71 -10.07 -8.45
N LEU A 122 11.49 -10.43 -9.48
CA LEU A 122 12.87 -10.87 -9.30
C LEU A 122 13.78 -9.76 -8.73
N VAL A 123 13.58 -8.50 -9.16
CA VAL A 123 14.32 -7.36 -8.57
C VAL A 123 14.00 -7.23 -7.08
N TYR A 124 12.73 -7.37 -6.68
CA TYR A 124 12.35 -7.37 -5.25
C TYR A 124 12.98 -8.54 -4.49
N LEU A 125 12.95 -9.75 -5.05
CA LEU A 125 13.54 -10.94 -4.41
C LEU A 125 15.05 -10.80 -4.24
N ILE A 126 15.75 -10.42 -5.31
CA ILE A 126 17.21 -10.26 -5.27
C ILE A 126 17.60 -9.12 -4.33
N GLY A 127 16.98 -7.95 -4.49
CA GLY A 127 17.29 -6.77 -3.68
C GLY A 127 16.98 -6.98 -2.20
N GLY A 128 15.78 -7.47 -1.86
CA GLY A 128 15.40 -7.78 -0.49
C GLY A 128 16.24 -8.91 0.12
N GLY A 129 16.56 -9.92 -0.69
CA GLY A 129 17.48 -10.99 -0.29
C GLY A 129 18.88 -10.48 0.00
N LEU A 130 19.46 -9.67 -0.89
CA LEU A 130 20.78 -9.06 -0.67
C LEU A 130 20.78 -8.22 0.62
N ILE A 131 19.78 -7.37 0.84
CA ILE A 131 19.63 -6.61 2.08
C ILE A 131 19.60 -7.56 3.28
N ALA A 132 18.78 -8.61 3.24
CA ALA A 132 18.62 -9.53 4.36
C ALA A 132 19.89 -10.30 4.71
N PHE A 133 20.68 -10.71 3.71
CA PHE A 133 21.86 -11.53 3.93
C PHE A 133 23.14 -10.71 4.15
N LEU A 134 23.24 -9.52 3.53
CA LEU A 134 24.43 -8.65 3.67
C LEU A 134 24.36 -7.79 4.93
N THR A 135 23.18 -7.49 5.45
CA THR A 135 23.03 -6.69 6.68
C THR A 135 23.55 -7.47 7.89
N LYS A 136 24.52 -6.88 8.60
CA LYS A 136 24.98 -7.41 9.89
C LYS A 136 23.94 -7.10 10.96
N ILE A 137 23.34 -8.15 11.53
CA ILE A 137 22.32 -8.05 12.57
C ILE A 137 22.97 -8.43 13.90
N SER A 138 23.07 -7.46 14.81
CA SER A 138 23.67 -7.67 16.14
C SER A 138 22.76 -8.50 17.05
N ASN A 139 21.43 -8.33 16.92
CA ASN A 139 20.44 -9.05 17.71
C ASN A 139 19.43 -9.77 16.82
N PRO A 140 19.63 -11.07 16.54
CA PRO A 140 18.71 -11.83 15.71
C PRO A 140 17.27 -11.89 16.25
N LYS A 141 17.08 -11.89 17.59
CA LYS A 141 15.75 -11.93 18.20
C LYS A 141 14.96 -10.67 17.90
N GLU A 142 15.57 -9.51 17.99
CA GLU A 142 14.92 -8.23 17.64
C GLU A 142 14.55 -8.17 16.16
N ALA A 143 15.43 -8.66 15.28
CA ALA A 143 15.13 -8.72 13.84
C ALA A 143 13.93 -9.62 13.55
N VAL A 144 13.80 -10.76 14.22
CA VAL A 144 12.65 -11.65 14.08
C VAL A 144 11.37 -10.99 14.59
N ILE A 145 11.42 -10.35 15.77
CA ILE A 145 10.26 -9.62 16.33
C ILE A 145 9.84 -8.49 15.38
N PHE A 146 10.80 -7.70 14.90
CA PHE A 146 10.54 -6.64 13.93
C PHE A 146 9.92 -7.18 12.64
N ALA A 147 10.46 -8.25 12.08
CA ALA A 147 9.95 -8.85 10.84
C ALA A 147 8.51 -9.34 11.01
N TRP A 148 8.17 -10.02 12.11
CA TRP A 148 6.80 -10.42 12.41
C TRP A 148 5.88 -9.21 12.59
N PHE A 149 6.32 -8.21 13.33
CA PHE A 149 5.56 -6.98 13.53
C PHE A 149 5.22 -6.32 12.19
N MET A 150 6.19 -6.15 11.29
CA MET A 150 5.98 -5.55 9.97
C MET A 150 5.01 -6.36 9.10
N ILE A 151 5.14 -7.69 9.10
CA ILE A 151 4.24 -8.57 8.33
C ILE A 151 2.81 -8.49 8.87
N ILE A 152 2.63 -8.56 10.19
CA ILE A 152 1.31 -8.48 10.81
C ILE A 152 0.68 -7.10 10.55
N MET A 153 1.46 -6.02 10.71
CA MET A 153 0.99 -4.66 10.43
C MET A 153 0.55 -4.51 8.98
N TYR A 154 1.34 -5.03 8.03
CA TYR A 154 0.98 -4.99 6.61
C TYR A 154 -0.36 -5.68 6.33
N PHE A 155 -0.52 -6.93 6.75
CA PHE A 155 -1.76 -7.68 6.51
C PHE A 155 -2.96 -7.07 7.25
N SER A 156 -2.77 -6.59 8.48
CA SER A 156 -3.82 -5.91 9.24
C SER A 156 -4.26 -4.62 8.54
N THR A 157 -3.32 -3.83 8.05
CA THR A 157 -3.59 -2.60 7.29
C THR A 157 -4.30 -2.90 5.97
N LEU A 158 -3.85 -3.93 5.25
CA LEU A 158 -4.48 -4.36 4.00
C LEU A 158 -5.94 -4.81 4.24
N LEU A 159 -6.18 -5.60 5.28
CA LEU A 159 -7.52 -6.04 5.66
C LEU A 159 -8.41 -4.86 6.03
N LEU A 160 -7.93 -3.99 6.94
CA LEU A 160 -8.67 -2.80 7.38
C LEU A 160 -8.98 -1.86 6.21
N MET A 161 -8.00 -1.61 5.34
CA MET A 161 -8.18 -0.79 4.15
C MET A 161 -9.28 -1.34 3.24
N ASN A 162 -9.28 -2.64 2.97
CA ASN A 162 -10.29 -3.26 2.12
C ASN A 162 -11.68 -3.25 2.76
N LEU A 163 -11.77 -3.48 4.07
CA LEU A 163 -13.03 -3.36 4.81
C LEU A 163 -13.56 -1.93 4.74
N LEU A 164 -12.72 -0.94 4.96
CA LEU A 164 -13.13 0.47 4.87
C LEU A 164 -13.57 0.84 3.44
N LYS A 165 -12.84 0.40 2.42
CA LYS A 165 -13.24 0.61 1.01
C LYS A 165 -14.60 0.01 0.70
N PHE A 166 -14.89 -1.17 1.23
CA PHE A 166 -16.19 -1.82 1.07
C PHE A 166 -17.34 -0.98 1.64
N PHE A 167 -17.16 -0.40 2.82
CA PHE A 167 -18.19 0.43 3.45
C PHE A 167 -18.31 1.80 2.82
N TRP A 168 -17.21 2.44 2.44
CA TRP A 168 -17.24 3.77 1.84
C TRP A 168 -17.65 3.76 0.39
N ALA A 169 -17.20 2.78 -0.40
CA ALA A 169 -17.52 2.63 -1.82
C ALA A 169 -17.46 3.95 -2.61
N ARG A 170 -16.44 4.77 -2.34
CA ARG A 170 -16.27 6.10 -2.93
C ARG A 170 -15.64 6.01 -4.31
N PRO A 171 -16.23 6.59 -5.35
CA PRO A 171 -15.65 6.59 -6.69
C PRO A 171 -14.36 7.42 -6.73
N ARG A 172 -13.41 7.00 -7.55
CA ARG A 172 -12.15 7.75 -7.78
C ARG A 172 -12.42 8.93 -8.69
N TRP A 173 -11.92 10.12 -8.33
CA TRP A 173 -12.09 11.32 -9.14
C TRP A 173 -11.64 11.14 -10.59
N ARG A 174 -10.51 10.51 -10.83
CA ARG A 174 -9.99 10.28 -12.18
C ARG A 174 -10.93 9.42 -13.03
N HIS A 175 -11.60 8.43 -12.46
CA HIS A 175 -12.59 7.62 -13.18
C HIS A 175 -13.83 8.44 -13.48
N LEU A 176 -14.33 9.22 -12.51
CA LEU A 176 -15.45 10.12 -12.74
C LEU A 176 -15.13 11.14 -13.84
N TYR A 177 -13.93 11.69 -13.83
CA TYR A 177 -13.50 12.67 -14.82
C TYR A 177 -13.32 12.04 -16.20
N ALA A 178 -12.75 10.84 -16.29
CA ALA A 178 -12.62 10.10 -17.56
C ALA A 178 -13.97 9.72 -18.17
N GLU A 179 -14.99 9.42 -17.33
CA GLU A 179 -16.32 9.00 -17.79
C GLU A 179 -17.25 10.19 -18.08
N PHE A 180 -17.26 11.20 -17.20
CA PHE A 180 -18.24 12.29 -17.22
C PHE A 180 -17.63 13.67 -17.54
N GLY A 181 -16.31 13.79 -17.66
CA GLY A 181 -15.62 15.04 -17.95
C GLY A 181 -15.98 16.14 -16.96
N ALA A 182 -16.44 17.28 -17.47
CA ALA A 182 -16.87 18.43 -16.64
C ALA A 182 -18.02 18.12 -15.69
N GLY A 183 -18.88 17.13 -16.00
CA GLY A 183 -19.99 16.68 -15.18
C GLY A 183 -19.59 15.75 -14.03
N ALA A 184 -18.32 15.38 -13.90
CA ALA A 184 -17.83 14.48 -12.84
C ALA A 184 -18.22 14.93 -11.42
N SER A 185 -18.44 16.24 -11.22
CA SER A 185 -18.83 16.82 -9.93
C SER A 185 -20.15 16.30 -9.40
N ASP A 186 -21.09 15.98 -10.28
CA ASP A 186 -22.46 15.57 -9.91
C ASP A 186 -22.48 14.15 -9.33
N TYR A 187 -21.46 13.36 -9.68
CA TYR A 187 -21.27 11.98 -9.20
C TYR A 187 -20.27 11.87 -8.07
N PHE A 188 -19.67 12.99 -7.65
CA PHE A 188 -18.69 13.00 -6.58
C PHE A 188 -19.36 12.75 -5.22
N LYS A 189 -18.80 11.80 -4.46
CA LYS A 189 -19.23 11.50 -3.09
C LYS A 189 -18.18 12.01 -2.10
N PRO A 190 -18.56 12.89 -1.16
CA PRO A 190 -17.68 13.30 -0.07
C PRO A 190 -17.21 12.09 0.76
N TRP A 191 -16.03 12.19 1.36
CA TRP A 191 -15.41 11.09 2.11
C TRP A 191 -16.22 10.66 3.34
N TYR A 192 -17.05 11.53 3.91
CA TYR A 192 -17.87 11.26 5.10
C TYR A 192 -19.20 10.55 4.78
N ILE A 193 -19.51 10.32 3.52
CA ILE A 193 -20.73 9.60 3.12
C ILE A 193 -20.41 8.12 2.88
N LEU A 194 -21.06 7.26 3.68
CA LEU A 194 -20.99 5.81 3.51
C LEU A 194 -21.98 5.39 2.42
N SER A 195 -21.54 4.57 1.48
CA SER A 195 -22.39 4.11 0.36
C SER A 195 -22.81 2.65 0.50
N CYS A 196 -22.09 1.83 1.23
CA CYS A 196 -22.36 0.39 1.49
C CYS A 196 -22.80 -0.42 0.25
N ASN A 197 -22.30 -0.09 -0.94
CA ASN A 197 -22.77 -0.70 -2.19
C ASN A 197 -22.28 -2.13 -2.41
N GLY A 198 -21.44 -2.66 -1.52
CA GLY A 198 -21.04 -4.06 -1.51
C GLY A 198 -20.23 -4.58 -2.71
N HIS A 199 -19.89 -3.73 -3.68
CA HIS A 199 -19.11 -4.13 -4.84
C HIS A 199 -17.65 -3.69 -4.72
N PHE A 200 -16.73 -4.67 -4.82
CA PHE A 200 -15.31 -4.39 -4.98
C PHE A 200 -15.04 -4.12 -6.46
N SER A 201 -14.91 -2.86 -6.83
CA SER A 201 -14.40 -2.47 -8.14
C SER A 201 -13.35 -1.37 -7.96
N ASP A 202 -12.39 -1.29 -8.86
CA ASP A 202 -11.39 -0.21 -8.87
C ASP A 202 -12.04 1.17 -8.96
N TYR A 203 -13.22 1.25 -9.59
CA TYR A 203 -14.03 2.45 -9.72
C TYR A 203 -14.39 3.07 -8.37
N ILE A 204 -14.77 2.26 -7.37
CA ILE A 204 -15.28 2.72 -6.07
C ILE A 204 -14.26 2.57 -4.93
N ALA A 205 -12.98 2.37 -5.24
CA ALA A 205 -11.95 2.07 -4.24
C ALA A 205 -11.05 3.27 -3.90
N SER A 206 -11.57 4.52 -3.92
CA SER A 206 -10.73 5.71 -3.72
C SER A 206 -10.44 6.05 -2.27
N PHE A 207 -11.30 5.67 -1.33
CA PHE A 207 -11.12 6.01 0.09
C PHE A 207 -11.27 4.77 0.99
N PRO A 208 -10.40 4.58 1.99
CA PRO A 208 -9.15 5.30 2.17
C PRO A 208 -8.10 4.98 1.09
N SER A 209 -7.15 5.90 0.85
CA SER A 209 -6.07 5.67 -0.10
C SER A 209 -5.15 4.55 0.37
N GLY A 210 -4.94 3.54 -0.49
CA GLY A 210 -4.03 2.44 -0.20
C GLY A 210 -2.59 2.90 0.06
N HIS A 211 -2.11 3.87 -0.73
CA HIS A 211 -0.76 4.44 -0.57
C HIS A 211 -0.59 5.16 0.75
N THR A 212 -1.60 5.93 1.19
CA THR A 212 -1.55 6.61 2.49
C THR A 212 -1.55 5.61 3.64
N MET A 213 -2.36 4.56 3.57
CA MET A 213 -2.40 3.51 4.60
C MET A 213 -1.09 2.74 4.66
N ASN A 214 -0.51 2.40 3.52
CA ASN A 214 0.77 1.68 3.45
C ASN A 214 1.95 2.55 3.93
N ALA A 215 1.90 3.87 3.76
CA ALA A 215 2.93 4.78 4.27
C ALA A 215 2.89 4.98 5.79
N LEU A 216 1.78 4.60 6.45
CA LEU A 216 1.61 4.68 7.90
C LEU A 216 2.05 3.39 8.63
N CYS A 217 2.32 2.31 7.90
CA CYS A 217 2.90 1.06 8.44
C CYS A 217 4.41 1.17 8.60
#